data_c7634ad39c0f9bbb3448741ee02f546b
#
_entry.id   c7634ad39c0f9bbb3448741ee02f546b
#
_cell.length_a   1.000
_cell.length_b   1.000
_cell.length_c   1.000
_cell.angle_alpha   90.00
_cell.angle_beta   90.00
_cell.angle_gamma   90.00
#
_symmetry.space_group_name_H-M   'P 1'
#
loop_
_entity.id
_entity.type
_entity.pdbx_description
1 polymer ?
#
loop_
_entity_poly.entity_id
_entity_poly.type
_entity_poly.pdbx_seq_one_letter_code
_entity_poly.pdbx_strand_id
1 'polypeptide(L)'
;VWVLATAESSGHLLFSDPNANTIYRWSPEGQVSVFRTKSGYSGFNVGEYHQPGSNGLTLDSKGRLTINQHGDRRVIRVEPRGNITVLADRYEGKRLNSPNDLVYRSDGALYFTDPPFGLPRVFDDPRKELPYSGVYCVRDEQVKLVSADLDAPNGLAFSPDEKFLYVNNWNDKKKVILRYDVQPDCTLTNSRLFFDMTNAPGSDALDGLKVDYQGNVYSTGPGGLWIISPEGKRLGLIKGPEDPHNMAWGDEDGKTLYITALTGIYRI
;
A
#
# COMPACT_ATOMS: atom_id res chain seq x y z
N VAL A 1 3.63 -6.21 8.05
CA VAL A 1 3.34 -7.27 7.06
C VAL A 1 2.28 -6.76 6.10
N TRP A 2 2.53 -6.78 4.78
CA TRP A 2 1.64 -6.22 3.76
C TRP A 2 1.13 -7.31 2.84
N VAL A 3 -0.14 -7.27 2.47
CA VAL A 3 -0.82 -8.37 1.78
C VAL A 3 -1.10 -8.04 0.33
N LEU A 4 -0.83 -9.01 -0.52
CA LEU A 4 -1.47 -9.17 -1.80
C LEU A 4 -2.14 -10.54 -1.84
N ALA A 5 -3.45 -10.59 -2.05
CA ALA A 5 -4.11 -11.80 -2.52
C ALA A 5 -3.85 -11.93 -4.02
N THR A 6 -3.15 -12.95 -4.44
CA THR A 6 -3.07 -13.26 -5.86
C THR A 6 -4.28 -14.10 -6.23
N ALA A 7 -5.07 -13.62 -7.14
CA ALA A 7 -6.00 -14.45 -7.88
C ALA A 7 -5.28 -15.26 -8.98
N GLU A 8 -4.11 -15.83 -8.67
CA GLU A 8 -3.61 -16.92 -9.49
C GLU A 8 -4.53 -18.13 -9.25
N SER A 9 -4.75 -18.89 -10.27
CA SER A 9 -5.51 -20.17 -10.23
C SER A 9 -5.00 -21.18 -9.18
N SER A 10 -3.94 -20.85 -8.47
CA SER A 10 -3.31 -21.63 -7.40
C SER A 10 -3.73 -21.23 -5.97
N GLY A 11 -4.50 -20.15 -5.78
CA GLY A 11 -5.01 -19.74 -4.46
C GLY A 11 -3.95 -19.31 -3.43
N HIS A 12 -2.78 -18.85 -3.87
CA HIS A 12 -1.71 -18.42 -2.96
C HIS A 12 -1.85 -16.95 -2.55
N LEU A 13 -1.48 -16.65 -1.29
CA LEU A 13 -1.35 -15.30 -0.79
C LEU A 13 0.13 -14.91 -0.70
N LEU A 14 0.50 -13.77 -1.30
CA LEU A 14 1.81 -13.16 -1.08
C LEU A 14 1.71 -12.04 -0.06
N PHE A 15 2.69 -11.93 0.82
CA PHE A 15 2.77 -10.86 1.80
C PHE A 15 4.21 -10.46 2.09
N SER A 16 4.42 -9.17 2.29
CA SER A 16 5.71 -8.60 2.64
C SER A 16 5.96 -8.63 4.13
N ASP A 17 7.20 -8.90 4.52
CA ASP A 17 7.75 -8.55 5.81
C ASP A 17 8.84 -7.49 5.59
N PRO A 18 8.51 -6.20 5.79
CA PRO A 18 9.45 -5.11 5.54
C PRO A 18 10.70 -5.19 6.43
N ASN A 19 10.56 -5.66 7.67
CA ASN A 19 11.67 -5.75 8.61
C ASN A 19 12.62 -6.89 8.24
N ALA A 20 12.09 -8.04 7.82
CA ALA A 20 12.88 -9.19 7.38
C ALA A 20 13.41 -9.05 5.94
N ASN A 21 13.03 -7.99 5.22
CA ASN A 21 13.39 -7.80 3.81
C ASN A 21 13.01 -9.00 2.93
N THR A 22 11.80 -9.55 3.17
CA THR A 22 11.34 -10.80 2.57
C THR A 22 9.87 -10.72 2.16
N ILE A 23 9.54 -11.32 1.02
CA ILE A 23 8.16 -11.65 0.67
C ILE A 23 7.96 -13.13 0.95
N TYR A 24 6.88 -13.45 1.64
CA TYR A 24 6.43 -14.81 1.90
C TYR A 24 5.24 -15.17 1.03
N ARG A 25 5.03 -16.46 0.88
CA ARG A 25 3.86 -17.06 0.24
C ARG A 25 3.17 -17.99 1.23
N TRP A 26 1.89 -17.78 1.42
CA TRP A 26 1.00 -18.72 2.11
C TRP A 26 0.22 -19.53 1.08
N SER A 27 0.06 -20.84 1.32
CA SER A 27 -0.73 -21.72 0.49
C SER A 27 -2.05 -22.10 1.18
N PRO A 28 -3.10 -22.54 0.42
CA PRO A 28 -4.37 -22.98 1.00
C PRO A 28 -4.23 -24.10 2.04
N GLU A 29 -3.17 -24.92 1.95
CA GLU A 29 -2.85 -25.98 2.90
C GLU A 29 -2.27 -25.45 4.23
N GLY A 30 -2.11 -24.11 4.34
CA GLY A 30 -1.63 -23.45 5.55
C GLY A 30 -0.11 -23.35 5.65
N GLN A 31 0.63 -23.65 4.60
CA GLN A 31 2.09 -23.58 4.59
C GLN A 31 2.57 -22.17 4.26
N VAL A 32 3.55 -21.67 5.03
CA VAL A 32 4.26 -20.43 4.74
C VAL A 32 5.67 -20.77 4.23
N SER A 33 6.03 -20.18 3.10
CA SER A 33 7.35 -20.35 2.48
C SER A 33 7.91 -19.00 2.04
N VAL A 34 9.24 -18.91 1.93
CA VAL A 34 9.91 -17.74 1.38
C VAL A 34 9.64 -17.70 -0.13
N PHE A 35 9.05 -16.60 -0.59
CA PHE A 35 8.86 -16.33 -2.01
C PHE A 35 10.03 -15.54 -2.60
N ARG A 36 10.48 -14.50 -1.88
CA ARG A 36 11.58 -13.63 -2.35
C ARG A 36 12.34 -13.03 -1.16
N THR A 37 13.66 -13.21 -1.13
CA THR A 37 14.56 -12.49 -0.22
C THR A 37 15.08 -11.21 -0.87
N LYS A 38 15.66 -10.29 -0.07
CA LYS A 38 16.10 -8.96 -0.54
C LYS A 38 14.98 -8.26 -1.31
N SER A 39 13.79 -8.33 -0.76
CA SER A 39 12.56 -7.95 -1.45
C SER A 39 12.47 -6.45 -1.69
N GLY A 40 13.08 -5.63 -0.83
CA GLY A 40 13.02 -4.17 -0.90
C GLY A 40 14.37 -3.48 -0.82
N TYR A 41 15.43 -4.19 -0.36
CA TYR A 41 16.78 -3.64 -0.28
C TYR A 41 17.81 -4.64 -0.73
N SER A 42 18.62 -4.24 -1.71
CA SER A 42 19.68 -5.08 -2.31
C SER A 42 21.08 -4.77 -1.80
N GLY A 43 21.25 -3.71 -1.01
CA GLY A 43 22.55 -3.28 -0.49
C GLY A 43 23.10 -4.15 0.65
N PHE A 44 24.31 -3.79 1.13
CA PHE A 44 25.04 -4.57 2.14
C PHE A 44 24.79 -4.05 3.57
N ASN A 45 24.40 -2.79 3.75
CA ASN A 45 24.20 -2.14 5.05
C ASN A 45 22.74 -2.22 5.53
N VAL A 46 22.11 -3.36 5.36
CA VAL A 46 20.70 -3.59 5.72
C VAL A 46 20.39 -3.27 7.18
N GLY A 47 21.36 -3.46 8.09
CA GLY A 47 21.21 -3.18 9.52
C GLY A 47 21.04 -1.68 9.88
N GLU A 48 21.25 -0.76 8.95
CA GLU A 48 20.96 0.66 9.17
C GLU A 48 19.45 0.96 9.03
N TYR A 49 18.70 0.05 8.41
CA TYR A 49 17.29 0.25 8.07
C TYR A 49 16.38 -0.47 9.08
N HIS A 50 15.33 0.21 9.50
CA HIS A 50 14.28 -0.42 10.31
C HIS A 50 13.34 -1.26 9.42
N GLN A 51 12.98 -0.75 8.25
CA GLN A 51 12.11 -1.42 7.28
C GLN A 51 12.75 -1.44 5.89
N PRO A 52 13.81 -2.26 5.65
CA PRO A 52 14.49 -2.28 4.36
C PRO A 52 13.68 -2.95 3.25
N GLY A 53 12.74 -3.80 3.60
CA GLY A 53 12.07 -4.73 2.69
C GLY A 53 11.09 -4.10 1.72
N SER A 54 10.42 -4.97 0.98
CA SER A 54 9.23 -4.57 0.22
C SER A 54 8.10 -4.19 1.16
N ASN A 55 7.22 -3.30 0.68
CA ASN A 55 6.00 -2.96 1.37
C ASN A 55 4.81 -3.37 0.50
N GLY A 56 4.09 -2.46 -0.13
CA GLY A 56 2.95 -2.78 -0.97
C GLY A 56 3.27 -3.74 -2.11
N LEU A 57 2.33 -4.64 -2.37
CA LEU A 57 2.35 -5.61 -3.45
C LEU A 57 1.03 -5.50 -4.22
N THR A 58 1.09 -5.60 -5.56
CA THR A 58 -0.11 -5.70 -6.39
C THR A 58 0.20 -6.47 -7.68
N LEU A 59 -0.84 -6.90 -8.38
CA LEU A 59 -0.72 -7.48 -9.71
C LEU A 59 -1.23 -6.49 -10.76
N ASP A 60 -0.58 -6.47 -11.91
CA ASP A 60 -1.13 -5.77 -13.07
C ASP A 60 -2.19 -6.65 -13.77
N SER A 61 -2.85 -6.10 -14.81
CA SER A 61 -3.88 -6.81 -15.58
C SER A 61 -3.39 -8.08 -16.32
N LYS A 62 -2.07 -8.32 -16.35
CA LYS A 62 -1.44 -9.51 -16.91
C LYS A 62 -0.98 -10.48 -15.83
N GLY A 63 -1.33 -10.25 -14.56
CA GLY A 63 -0.91 -11.07 -13.42
C GLY A 63 0.56 -10.91 -13.04
N ARG A 64 1.26 -9.84 -13.49
CA ARG A 64 2.65 -9.60 -13.11
C ARG A 64 2.75 -8.87 -11.77
N LEU A 65 3.59 -9.39 -10.89
CA LEU A 65 3.79 -8.82 -9.57
C LEU A 65 4.51 -7.47 -9.64
N THR A 66 3.90 -6.45 -9.03
CA THR A 66 4.49 -5.13 -8.83
C THR A 66 4.76 -4.93 -7.34
N ILE A 67 5.94 -4.41 -7.02
CA ILE A 67 6.50 -4.36 -5.66
C ILE A 67 6.99 -2.94 -5.37
N ASN A 68 6.55 -2.37 -4.26
CA ASN A 68 7.17 -1.19 -3.67
C ASN A 68 8.37 -1.60 -2.83
N GLN A 69 9.54 -1.09 -3.16
CA GLN A 69 10.81 -1.38 -2.48
C GLN A 69 11.24 -0.19 -1.61
N HIS A 70 11.14 -0.34 -0.29
CA HIS A 70 11.49 0.72 0.66
C HIS A 70 12.98 1.10 0.58
N GLY A 71 13.87 0.15 0.83
CA GLY A 71 15.30 0.42 0.93
C GLY A 71 15.94 0.81 -0.40
N ASP A 72 15.54 0.18 -1.51
CA ASP A 72 16.00 0.55 -2.86
C ASP A 72 15.28 1.80 -3.40
N ARG A 73 14.22 2.27 -2.73
CA ARG A 73 13.52 3.53 -3.02
C ARG A 73 12.95 3.56 -4.44
N ARG A 74 12.23 2.49 -4.82
CA ARG A 74 11.70 2.32 -6.18
C ARG A 74 10.47 1.44 -6.22
N VAL A 75 9.73 1.54 -7.30
CA VAL A 75 8.64 0.63 -7.69
C VAL A 75 9.14 -0.25 -8.82
N ILE A 76 9.01 -1.56 -8.67
CA ILE A 76 9.43 -2.52 -9.69
C ILE A 76 8.28 -3.44 -10.10
N ARG A 77 8.36 -3.99 -11.32
CA ARG A 77 7.52 -5.08 -11.78
C ARG A 77 8.37 -6.29 -12.12
N VAL A 78 7.91 -7.46 -11.68
CA VAL A 78 8.55 -8.75 -11.98
C VAL A 78 7.99 -9.28 -13.29
N GLU A 79 8.86 -9.46 -14.27
CA GLU A 79 8.49 -9.99 -15.58
C GLU A 79 8.42 -11.53 -15.58
N PRO A 80 7.74 -12.18 -16.53
CA PRO A 80 7.51 -13.64 -16.53
C PRO A 80 8.78 -14.49 -16.45
N ARG A 81 9.93 -13.97 -16.90
CA ARG A 81 11.23 -14.66 -16.84
C ARG A 81 12.02 -14.35 -15.57
N GLY A 82 11.41 -13.67 -14.59
CA GLY A 82 12.05 -13.28 -13.33
C GLY A 82 12.89 -11.99 -13.40
N ASN A 83 13.10 -11.41 -14.58
CA ASN A 83 13.72 -10.08 -14.71
C ASN A 83 12.83 -9.03 -14.04
N ILE A 84 13.42 -7.91 -13.64
CA ILE A 84 12.69 -6.79 -13.08
C ILE A 84 12.71 -5.59 -14.05
N THR A 85 11.58 -4.91 -14.14
CA THR A 85 11.44 -3.59 -14.77
C THR A 85 11.26 -2.56 -13.67
N VAL A 86 12.09 -1.52 -13.63
CA VAL A 86 11.89 -0.37 -12.74
C VAL A 86 10.81 0.52 -13.35
N LEU A 87 9.70 0.69 -12.63
CA LEU A 87 8.58 1.53 -13.07
C LEU A 87 8.73 2.98 -12.60
N ALA A 88 9.31 3.18 -11.40
CA ALA A 88 9.60 4.49 -10.83
C ALA A 88 10.73 4.37 -9.80
N ASP A 89 11.71 5.27 -9.84
CA ASP A 89 12.75 5.43 -8.80
C ASP A 89 13.06 6.90 -8.53
N ARG A 90 12.60 7.80 -9.42
CA ARG A 90 12.84 9.24 -9.36
C ARG A 90 11.61 10.03 -9.80
N TYR A 91 11.54 11.25 -9.29
CA TYR A 91 10.66 12.29 -9.76
C TYR A 91 11.45 13.60 -9.89
N GLU A 92 11.41 14.25 -11.08
CA GLU A 92 12.19 15.48 -11.38
C GLU A 92 13.68 15.36 -11.04
N GLY A 93 14.28 14.19 -11.33
CA GLY A 93 15.70 13.91 -11.08
C GLY A 93 16.04 13.53 -9.64
N LYS A 94 15.14 13.73 -8.66
CA LYS A 94 15.31 13.37 -7.25
C LYS A 94 14.81 11.95 -7.00
N ARG A 95 15.51 11.23 -6.11
CA ARG A 95 15.07 9.89 -5.70
C ARG A 95 13.74 9.95 -4.93
N LEU A 96 12.88 8.98 -5.17
CA LEU A 96 11.70 8.75 -4.35
C LEU A 96 12.10 8.57 -2.87
N ASN A 97 11.17 8.79 -1.94
CA ASN A 97 11.42 8.58 -0.51
C ASN A 97 11.53 7.07 -0.20
N SER A 98 10.42 6.39 -0.10
CA SER A 98 10.32 4.93 0.02
C SER A 98 8.90 4.50 -0.33
N PRO A 99 8.63 4.14 -1.59
CA PRO A 99 7.29 3.77 -2.05
C PRO A 99 6.62 2.74 -1.13
N ASN A 100 5.39 3.04 -0.69
CA ASN A 100 4.71 2.32 0.38
C ASN A 100 3.58 1.43 -0.14
N ASP A 101 2.37 1.94 -0.41
CA ASP A 101 1.26 1.17 -0.98
C ASP A 101 1.00 1.54 -2.45
N LEU A 102 0.29 0.70 -3.18
CA LEU A 102 0.09 0.86 -4.62
C LEU A 102 -1.19 0.20 -5.12
N VAL A 103 -1.77 0.77 -6.17
CA VAL A 103 -2.96 0.25 -6.83
C VAL A 103 -2.93 0.54 -8.33
N TYR A 104 -3.31 -0.43 -9.16
CA TYR A 104 -3.55 -0.21 -10.57
C TYR A 104 -4.97 0.28 -10.81
N ARG A 105 -5.11 1.24 -11.73
CA ARG A 105 -6.36 1.57 -12.40
C ARG A 105 -6.59 0.58 -13.55
N SER A 106 -7.82 0.35 -13.93
CA SER A 106 -8.19 -0.60 -15.00
C SER A 106 -7.56 -0.29 -16.36
N ASP A 107 -7.21 0.97 -16.63
CA ASP A 107 -6.52 1.43 -17.84
C ASP A 107 -4.99 1.19 -17.80
N GLY A 108 -4.47 0.59 -16.72
CA GLY A 108 -3.06 0.26 -16.52
C GLY A 108 -2.22 1.35 -15.85
N ALA A 109 -2.79 2.51 -15.51
CA ALA A 109 -2.10 3.50 -14.71
C ALA A 109 -1.87 2.99 -13.28
N LEU A 110 -0.64 3.11 -12.79
CA LEU A 110 -0.25 2.70 -11.43
C LEU A 110 -0.17 3.93 -10.53
N TYR A 111 -0.91 3.89 -9.41
CA TYR A 111 -0.80 4.89 -8.37
C TYR A 111 -0.08 4.33 -7.16
N PHE A 112 0.79 5.12 -6.54
CA PHE A 112 1.51 4.71 -5.34
C PHE A 112 1.76 5.89 -4.39
N THR A 113 1.92 5.58 -3.11
CA THR A 113 2.29 6.52 -2.05
C THR A 113 3.78 6.43 -1.75
N ASP A 114 4.40 7.57 -1.37
CA ASP A 114 5.85 7.67 -1.18
C ASP A 114 6.24 8.40 0.12
N PRO A 115 5.81 7.92 1.30
CA PRO A 115 6.32 8.41 2.57
C PRO A 115 7.74 7.90 2.84
N PRO A 116 8.50 8.48 3.78
CA PRO A 116 9.90 8.11 4.00
C PRO A 116 10.11 6.94 4.98
N PHE A 117 9.14 6.07 5.22
CA PHE A 117 9.19 5.02 6.25
C PHE A 117 10.31 4.00 6.05
N GLY A 118 10.74 3.76 4.81
CA GLY A 118 11.85 2.88 4.49
C GLY A 118 13.22 3.53 4.59
N LEU A 119 13.31 4.82 4.96
CA LEU A 119 14.59 5.48 5.22
C LEU A 119 15.00 5.27 6.69
N PRO A 120 16.29 5.08 7.01
CA PRO A 120 16.77 4.80 8.38
C PRO A 120 16.34 5.80 9.45
N ARG A 121 16.24 7.07 9.11
CA ARG A 121 15.80 8.13 10.04
C ARG A 121 14.45 8.72 9.66
N VAL A 122 13.69 8.01 8.82
CA VAL A 122 12.34 8.36 8.38
C VAL A 122 12.28 9.81 7.88
N PHE A 123 11.48 10.68 8.47
CA PHE A 123 11.29 12.06 8.05
C PHE A 123 12.56 12.92 8.17
N ASP A 124 13.45 12.59 9.10
CA ASP A 124 14.69 13.32 9.40
C ASP A 124 15.92 12.69 8.72
N ASP A 125 15.73 11.77 7.79
CA ASP A 125 16.84 11.12 7.09
C ASP A 125 17.48 12.08 6.07
N PRO A 126 18.82 12.31 6.15
CA PRO A 126 19.52 13.21 5.24
C PRO A 126 19.53 12.74 3.78
N ARG A 127 19.19 11.46 3.53
CA ARG A 127 19.02 10.92 2.17
C ARG A 127 17.69 11.27 1.52
N LYS A 128 16.78 11.91 2.26
CA LYS A 128 15.50 12.38 1.73
C LYS A 128 15.73 13.55 0.79
N GLU A 129 15.47 13.38 -0.51
CA GLU A 129 15.69 14.38 -1.55
C GLU A 129 14.43 15.20 -1.85
N LEU A 130 13.24 14.58 -1.73
CA LEU A 130 11.95 15.24 -1.94
C LEU A 130 11.48 15.90 -0.64
N PRO A 131 11.01 17.17 -0.67
CA PRO A 131 10.63 17.92 0.54
C PRO A 131 9.27 17.47 1.12
N TYR A 132 8.53 16.63 0.43
CA TYR A 132 7.18 16.17 0.77
C TYR A 132 7.09 14.65 0.67
N SER A 133 5.98 14.09 1.15
CA SER A 133 5.54 12.73 0.87
C SER A 133 4.47 12.81 -0.23
N GLY A 134 4.72 12.16 -1.37
CA GLY A 134 3.85 12.29 -2.54
C GLY A 134 2.91 11.11 -2.74
N VAL A 135 1.81 11.36 -3.44
CA VAL A 135 1.06 10.35 -4.20
C VAL A 135 1.42 10.54 -5.67
N TYR A 136 1.81 9.47 -6.33
CA TYR A 136 2.27 9.50 -7.72
C TYR A 136 1.42 8.61 -8.61
N CYS A 137 1.38 8.94 -9.90
CA CYS A 137 0.88 8.10 -10.97
C CYS A 137 2.02 7.75 -11.93
N VAL A 138 2.12 6.47 -12.31
CA VAL A 138 2.98 6.01 -13.41
C VAL A 138 2.09 5.60 -14.57
N ARG A 139 2.30 6.24 -15.72
CA ARG A 139 1.61 5.92 -16.97
C ARG A 139 2.56 6.17 -18.13
N ASP A 140 2.60 5.26 -19.08
CA ASP A 140 3.45 5.38 -20.30
C ASP A 140 4.92 5.71 -19.94
N GLU A 141 5.46 5.00 -18.91
CA GLU A 141 6.82 5.18 -18.35
C GLU A 141 7.09 6.57 -17.73
N GLN A 142 6.06 7.40 -17.59
CA GLN A 142 6.17 8.71 -16.96
C GLN A 142 5.66 8.67 -15.51
N VAL A 143 6.44 9.26 -14.62
CA VAL A 143 6.09 9.45 -13.20
C VAL A 143 5.56 10.87 -13.02
N LYS A 144 4.34 11.00 -12.51
CA LYS A 144 3.68 12.29 -12.25
C LYS A 144 3.32 12.39 -10.78
N LEU A 145 3.69 13.46 -10.11
CA LEU A 145 3.16 13.80 -8.79
C LEU A 145 1.69 14.23 -8.95
N VAL A 146 0.79 13.57 -8.22
CA VAL A 146 -0.65 13.83 -8.33
C VAL A 146 -1.27 14.40 -7.06
N SER A 147 -0.60 14.25 -5.91
CA SER A 147 -0.91 14.96 -4.66
C SER A 147 0.29 15.00 -3.72
N ALA A 148 0.35 16.07 -2.89
CA ALA A 148 1.24 16.21 -1.74
C ALA A 148 0.48 16.78 -0.53
N ASP A 149 -0.82 16.50 -0.41
CA ASP A 149 -1.72 17.07 0.60
C ASP A 149 -1.57 16.41 1.97
N LEU A 150 -0.93 15.24 2.02
CA LEU A 150 -0.76 14.44 3.22
C LEU A 150 0.71 14.37 3.63
N ASP A 151 0.96 14.43 4.93
CA ASP A 151 2.32 14.37 5.49
C ASP A 151 2.94 12.97 5.32
N ALA A 152 2.10 11.93 5.45
CA ALA A 152 2.49 10.53 5.40
C ALA A 152 1.40 9.68 4.71
N PRO A 153 1.15 9.88 3.39
CA PRO A 153 0.19 9.08 2.65
C PRO A 153 0.59 7.60 2.72
N ASN A 154 -0.37 6.72 3.01
CA ASN A 154 -0.13 5.30 3.19
C ASN A 154 -1.06 4.46 2.29
N GLY A 155 -2.07 3.80 2.83
CA GLY A 155 -3.00 3.00 2.04
C GLY A 155 -3.79 3.81 1.02
N LEU A 156 -4.00 3.24 -0.18
CA LEU A 156 -4.80 3.86 -1.21
C LEU A 156 -5.63 2.83 -1.99
N ALA A 157 -6.83 3.24 -2.42
CA ALA A 157 -7.69 2.41 -3.26
C ALA A 157 -8.67 3.27 -4.08
N PHE A 158 -9.06 2.77 -5.24
CA PHE A 158 -10.12 3.37 -6.05
C PHE A 158 -11.52 2.99 -5.57
N SER A 159 -12.50 3.85 -5.85
CA SER A 159 -13.91 3.44 -5.88
C SER A 159 -14.13 2.39 -6.98
N PRO A 160 -15.21 1.58 -6.91
CA PRO A 160 -15.47 0.53 -7.91
C PRO A 160 -15.62 1.06 -9.35
N ASP A 161 -16.09 2.30 -9.51
CA ASP A 161 -16.21 2.99 -10.80
C ASP A 161 -14.96 3.81 -11.18
N GLU A 162 -13.91 3.74 -10.36
CA GLU A 162 -12.62 4.43 -10.50
C GLU A 162 -12.70 5.96 -10.65
N LYS A 163 -13.84 6.56 -10.29
CA LYS A 163 -13.99 8.02 -10.29
C LYS A 163 -13.32 8.69 -9.10
N PHE A 164 -13.13 7.94 -8.02
CA PHE A 164 -12.53 8.43 -6.80
C PHE A 164 -11.31 7.61 -6.41
N LEU A 165 -10.29 8.29 -5.87
CA LEU A 165 -9.17 7.66 -5.16
C LEU A 165 -9.27 8.07 -3.69
N TYR A 166 -9.25 7.10 -2.80
CA TYR A 166 -9.11 7.29 -1.36
C TYR A 166 -7.65 7.10 -0.97
N VAL A 167 -7.13 8.00 -0.12
CA VAL A 167 -5.77 7.90 0.43
C VAL A 167 -5.84 8.21 1.91
N ASN A 168 -5.31 7.35 2.74
CA ASN A 168 -5.21 7.59 4.17
C ASN A 168 -3.85 8.17 4.56
N ASN A 169 -3.77 8.71 5.80
CA ASN A 169 -2.60 9.40 6.32
C ASN A 169 -2.11 8.74 7.62
N TRP A 170 -0.88 8.26 7.59
CA TRP A 170 -0.18 7.77 8.78
C TRP A 170 0.38 8.95 9.60
N ASN A 171 -0.45 9.61 10.37
CA ASN A 171 -0.03 10.68 11.25
C ASN A 171 -0.91 10.70 12.50
N ASP A 172 -0.33 10.52 13.68
CA ASP A 172 -1.08 10.44 14.95
C ASP A 172 -1.94 11.67 15.24
N LYS A 173 -1.52 12.83 14.73
CA LYS A 173 -2.21 14.11 14.91
C LYS A 173 -3.23 14.40 13.80
N LYS A 174 -3.23 13.60 12.73
CA LYS A 174 -4.11 13.80 11.57
C LYS A 174 -4.43 12.44 10.92
N LYS A 175 -5.23 11.64 11.61
CA LYS A 175 -5.68 10.31 11.17
C LYS A 175 -6.87 10.44 10.22
N VAL A 176 -6.62 10.81 8.99
CA VAL A 176 -7.68 11.14 8.01
C VAL A 176 -7.58 10.28 6.76
N ILE A 177 -8.73 10.11 6.10
CA ILE A 177 -8.82 9.60 4.74
C ILE A 177 -9.27 10.77 3.87
N LEU A 178 -8.48 11.10 2.85
CA LEU A 178 -8.88 12.04 1.80
C LEU A 178 -9.46 11.28 0.60
N ARG A 179 -10.41 11.92 -0.08
CA ARG A 179 -10.97 11.47 -1.34
C ARG A 179 -10.67 12.49 -2.43
N TYR A 180 -10.20 12.01 -3.56
CA TYR A 180 -9.88 12.79 -4.75
C TYR A 180 -10.75 12.36 -5.92
N ASP A 181 -11.12 13.29 -6.79
CA ASP A 181 -11.71 12.99 -8.08
C ASP A 181 -10.58 12.63 -9.06
N VAL A 182 -10.70 11.48 -9.72
CA VAL A 182 -9.68 10.94 -10.64
C VAL A 182 -9.96 11.41 -12.05
N GLN A 183 -8.96 11.99 -12.72
CA GLN A 183 -9.06 12.45 -14.09
C GLN A 183 -8.48 11.43 -15.09
N PRO A 184 -8.89 11.48 -16.37
CA PRO A 184 -8.36 10.57 -17.40
C PRO A 184 -6.85 10.66 -17.62
N ASP A 185 -6.24 11.83 -17.36
CA ASP A 185 -4.80 12.10 -17.49
C ASP A 185 -3.98 11.75 -16.25
N CYS A 186 -4.53 10.96 -15.34
CA CYS A 186 -4.03 10.60 -14.02
C CYS A 186 -4.04 11.71 -12.97
N THR A 187 -4.40 12.94 -13.27
CA THR A 187 -4.47 13.99 -12.24
C THR A 187 -5.55 13.70 -11.21
N LEU A 188 -5.30 14.16 -10.01
CA LEU A 188 -6.25 14.15 -8.90
C LEU A 188 -6.73 15.59 -8.68
N THR A 189 -8.04 15.75 -8.52
CA THR A 189 -8.67 17.06 -8.27
C THR A 189 -9.65 16.97 -7.10
N ASN A 190 -10.16 18.11 -6.65
CA ASN A 190 -11.20 18.18 -5.63
C ASN A 190 -10.89 17.36 -4.37
N SER A 191 -9.66 17.50 -3.85
CA SER A 191 -9.26 16.91 -2.57
C SER A 191 -10.24 17.31 -1.46
N ARG A 192 -10.79 16.32 -0.76
CA ARG A 192 -11.73 16.57 0.36
C ARG A 192 -11.59 15.51 1.45
N LEU A 193 -11.85 15.92 2.67
CA LEU A 193 -11.93 15.01 3.80
C LEU A 193 -13.08 14.01 3.56
N PHE A 194 -12.75 12.72 3.54
CA PHE A 194 -13.74 11.64 3.46
C PHE A 194 -14.11 11.12 4.85
N PHE A 195 -13.09 10.84 5.68
CA PHE A 195 -13.31 10.36 7.04
C PHE A 195 -12.19 10.82 7.98
N ASP A 196 -12.54 11.11 9.24
CA ASP A 196 -11.60 11.58 10.27
C ASP A 196 -11.64 10.64 11.48
N MET A 197 -10.51 10.03 11.79
CA MET A 197 -10.29 9.15 12.95
C MET A 197 -9.34 9.77 13.98
N THR A 198 -8.98 11.06 13.85
CA THR A 198 -7.96 11.71 14.68
C THR A 198 -8.27 11.57 16.18
N ASN A 199 -9.54 11.69 16.55
CA ASN A 199 -9.99 11.57 17.94
C ASN A 199 -10.58 10.19 18.28
N ALA A 200 -10.43 9.21 17.40
CA ALA A 200 -10.91 7.86 17.68
C ALA A 200 -10.03 7.21 18.78
N PRO A 201 -10.66 6.42 19.70
CA PRO A 201 -9.91 5.73 20.74
C PRO A 201 -9.03 4.63 20.16
N GLY A 202 -7.79 4.53 20.62
CA GLY A 202 -6.78 3.58 20.15
C GLY A 202 -5.50 4.29 19.72
N SER A 203 -4.40 3.56 19.68
CA SER A 203 -3.07 4.10 19.41
C SER A 203 -2.67 4.03 17.94
N ASP A 204 -3.38 3.24 17.11
CA ASP A 204 -2.90 2.95 15.77
C ASP A 204 -3.12 4.11 14.80
N ALA A 205 -2.17 4.25 13.89
CA ALA A 205 -2.29 5.10 12.73
C ALA A 205 -3.04 4.38 11.59
N LEU A 206 -3.39 5.10 10.53
CA LEU A 206 -4.04 4.53 9.34
C LEU A 206 -2.98 3.96 8.41
N ASP A 207 -3.02 2.65 8.17
CA ASP A 207 -2.06 1.93 7.35
C ASP A 207 -2.69 1.48 6.02
N GLY A 208 -3.03 0.23 5.83
CA GLY A 208 -3.64 -0.26 4.60
C GLY A 208 -5.08 0.21 4.40
N LEU A 209 -5.48 0.35 3.14
CA LEU A 209 -6.82 0.75 2.73
C LEU A 209 -7.25 -0.05 1.50
N LYS A 210 -8.48 -0.57 1.50
CA LYS A 210 -9.10 -1.24 0.35
C LYS A 210 -10.57 -0.83 0.23
N VAL A 211 -11.16 -1.07 -0.92
CA VAL A 211 -12.58 -0.77 -1.20
C VAL A 211 -13.26 -2.01 -1.75
N ASP A 212 -14.44 -2.36 -1.22
CA ASP A 212 -15.24 -3.47 -1.73
C ASP A 212 -16.05 -3.08 -2.98
N TYR A 213 -16.71 -4.08 -3.60
CA TYR A 213 -17.52 -3.85 -4.81
C TYR A 213 -18.77 -2.99 -4.56
N GLN A 214 -19.18 -2.80 -3.31
CA GLN A 214 -20.29 -1.90 -2.92
C GLN A 214 -19.80 -0.45 -2.69
N GLY A 215 -18.47 -0.23 -2.72
CA GLY A 215 -17.85 1.06 -2.47
C GLY A 215 -17.57 1.33 -1.00
N ASN A 216 -17.75 0.34 -0.10
CA ASN A 216 -17.36 0.52 1.29
C ASN A 216 -15.83 0.53 1.41
N VAL A 217 -15.32 1.50 2.14
CA VAL A 217 -13.90 1.67 2.40
C VAL A 217 -13.52 0.92 3.67
N TYR A 218 -12.56 0.02 3.53
CA TYR A 218 -11.93 -0.70 4.65
C TYR A 218 -10.57 -0.06 4.90
N SER A 219 -10.37 0.50 6.08
CA SER A 219 -9.09 1.11 6.49
C SER A 219 -8.69 0.61 7.86
N THR A 220 -7.43 0.23 7.99
CA THR A 220 -6.87 0.03 9.33
C THR A 220 -6.83 1.38 10.05
N GLY A 221 -6.89 1.34 11.37
CA GLY A 221 -6.93 2.55 12.18
C GLY A 221 -7.11 2.24 13.66
N PRO A 222 -7.33 3.25 14.49
CA PRO A 222 -7.41 3.10 15.93
C PRO A 222 -8.36 1.98 16.38
N GLY A 223 -7.79 0.94 17.00
CA GLY A 223 -8.51 -0.17 17.57
C GLY A 223 -9.04 -1.23 16.59
N GLY A 224 -8.58 -1.24 15.34
CA GLY A 224 -8.88 -2.32 14.39
C GLY A 224 -9.11 -1.90 12.94
N LEU A 225 -9.88 -2.69 12.22
CA LEU A 225 -10.23 -2.45 10.81
C LEU A 225 -11.59 -1.78 10.74
N TRP A 226 -11.62 -0.55 10.25
CA TRP A 226 -12.82 0.27 10.08
C TRP A 226 -13.50 -0.02 8.75
N ILE A 227 -14.84 -0.09 8.77
CA ILE A 227 -15.68 -0.21 7.59
C ILE A 227 -16.50 1.07 7.48
N ILE A 228 -16.38 1.77 6.36
CA ILE A 228 -16.94 3.10 6.12
C ILE A 228 -17.74 3.05 4.82
N SER A 229 -19.01 3.52 4.84
CA SER A 229 -19.84 3.56 3.63
C SER A 229 -19.30 4.56 2.60
N PRO A 230 -19.74 4.48 1.32
CA PRO A 230 -19.38 5.47 0.29
C PRO A 230 -19.73 6.92 0.66
N GLU A 231 -20.73 7.11 1.56
CA GLU A 231 -21.15 8.43 2.05
C GLU A 231 -20.30 8.93 3.24
N GLY A 232 -19.29 8.16 3.67
CA GLY A 232 -18.42 8.51 4.80
C GLY A 232 -19.06 8.23 6.16
N LYS A 233 -19.96 7.24 6.28
CA LYS A 233 -20.53 6.81 7.55
C LYS A 233 -19.84 5.55 8.05
N ARG A 234 -19.47 5.51 9.32
CA ARG A 234 -18.96 4.29 9.94
C ARG A 234 -20.06 3.22 9.97
N LEU A 235 -19.77 2.08 9.34
CA LEU A 235 -20.63 0.89 9.35
C LEU A 235 -20.23 -0.09 10.45
N GLY A 236 -18.92 -0.23 10.72
CA GLY A 236 -18.43 -1.19 11.69
C GLY A 236 -16.95 -1.01 12.03
N LEU A 237 -16.51 -1.86 12.96
CA LEU A 237 -15.12 -2.02 13.36
C LEU A 237 -14.88 -3.51 13.61
N ILE A 238 -13.96 -4.09 12.85
CA ILE A 238 -13.49 -5.45 13.07
C ILE A 238 -12.28 -5.38 13.99
N LYS A 239 -12.39 -6.05 15.15
CA LYS A 239 -11.29 -6.17 16.10
C LYS A 239 -10.65 -7.54 15.95
N GLY A 240 -9.36 -7.56 15.73
CA GLY A 240 -8.53 -8.76 15.72
C GLY A 240 -7.82 -8.98 17.06
N PRO A 241 -7.07 -10.09 17.17
CA PRO A 241 -6.18 -10.32 18.33
C PRO A 241 -4.96 -9.41 18.31
N GLU A 242 -4.65 -8.80 17.17
CA GLU A 242 -3.55 -7.85 16.93
C GLU A 242 -4.03 -6.69 16.07
N ASP A 243 -3.26 -5.59 16.09
CA ASP A 243 -3.53 -4.43 15.27
C ASP A 243 -3.30 -4.75 13.78
N PRO A 244 -4.30 -4.53 12.92
CA PRO A 244 -4.19 -4.82 11.50
C PRO A 244 -3.34 -3.78 10.78
N HIS A 245 -2.54 -4.23 9.81
CA HIS A 245 -1.72 -3.34 8.99
C HIS A 245 -2.24 -3.19 7.57
N ASN A 246 -2.59 -4.29 6.90
CA ASN A 246 -3.18 -4.23 5.55
C ASN A 246 -4.12 -5.41 5.33
N MET A 247 -4.83 -5.40 4.20
CA MET A 247 -5.76 -6.47 3.85
C MET A 247 -5.87 -6.66 2.35
N ALA A 248 -6.39 -7.82 1.96
CA ALA A 248 -6.80 -8.10 0.58
C ALA A 248 -7.91 -9.15 0.55
N TRP A 249 -8.80 -9.04 -0.42
CA TRP A 249 -9.74 -10.10 -0.72
C TRP A 249 -9.08 -11.23 -1.50
N GLY A 250 -9.48 -12.45 -1.20
CA GLY A 250 -8.99 -13.65 -1.84
C GLY A 250 -10.03 -14.75 -1.93
N ASP A 251 -9.54 -15.98 -2.18
CA ASP A 251 -10.27 -17.15 -2.57
C ASP A 251 -10.97 -17.00 -3.94
N GLU A 252 -11.51 -18.11 -4.48
CA GLU A 252 -12.11 -18.13 -5.82
C GLU A 252 -13.31 -17.21 -5.98
N ASP A 253 -14.06 -16.99 -4.91
CA ASP A 253 -15.24 -16.12 -4.90
C ASP A 253 -14.96 -14.69 -4.49
N GLY A 254 -13.69 -14.36 -4.12
CA GLY A 254 -13.28 -13.02 -3.69
C GLY A 254 -13.92 -12.52 -2.41
N LYS A 255 -14.46 -13.42 -1.54
CA LYS A 255 -15.20 -13.02 -0.33
C LYS A 255 -14.41 -13.17 0.95
N THR A 256 -13.34 -13.93 0.97
CA THR A 256 -12.47 -14.04 2.13
C THR A 256 -11.58 -12.81 2.24
N LEU A 257 -11.64 -12.13 3.37
CA LEU A 257 -10.74 -11.02 3.67
C LEU A 257 -9.53 -11.53 4.44
N TYR A 258 -8.36 -11.45 3.81
CA TYR A 258 -7.07 -11.71 4.44
C TYR A 258 -6.53 -10.42 5.05
N ILE A 259 -6.10 -10.49 6.31
CA ILE A 259 -5.64 -9.34 7.09
C ILE A 259 -4.23 -9.66 7.60
N THR A 260 -3.28 -8.80 7.32
CA THR A 260 -1.97 -8.85 7.98
C THR A 260 -1.97 -7.98 9.21
N ALA A 261 -1.33 -8.46 10.26
CA ALA A 261 -1.18 -7.76 11.52
C ALA A 261 0.30 -7.79 11.98
N LEU A 262 0.57 -7.41 13.21
CA LEU A 262 1.94 -7.29 13.74
C LEU A 262 2.77 -8.55 13.55
N THR A 263 2.24 -9.72 13.90
CA THR A 263 2.96 -11.00 13.86
C THR A 263 2.25 -12.08 13.07
N GLY A 264 0.98 -11.89 12.73
CA GLY A 264 0.12 -12.90 12.14
C GLY A 264 -0.59 -12.47 10.87
N ILE A 265 -1.16 -13.49 10.19
CA ILE A 265 -2.12 -13.32 9.11
C ILE A 265 -3.43 -13.95 9.58
N TYR A 266 -4.50 -13.23 9.37
CA TYR A 266 -5.85 -13.63 9.75
C TYR A 266 -6.75 -13.64 8.53
N ARG A 267 -7.83 -14.41 8.58
CA ARG A 267 -8.87 -14.42 7.54
C ARG A 267 -10.26 -14.45 8.15
N ILE A 268 -11.19 -13.79 7.53
CA ILE A 268 -12.60 -13.74 7.89
C ILE A 268 -13.46 -13.85 6.63
#